data_f4141b9dff71a1e99e4407c3cd188995
#
_entry.id   f4141b9dff71a1e99e4407c3cd188995
#
_cell.length_a   1.000
_cell.length_b   1.000
_cell.length_c   1.000
_cell.angle_alpha   90.00
_cell.angle_beta   90.00
_cell.angle_gamma   90.00
#
_symmetry.space_group_name_H-M   'P 1'
#
loop_
_entity.id
_entity.type
_entity.pdbx_description
1 polymer ?
#
loop_
_entity_poly.entity_id
_entity_poly.type
_entity_poly.pdbx_seq_one_letter_code
_entity_poly.pdbx_strand_id
1 'polypeptide(L)'
;MSETFPGGEMKPEALAFSGNEAGAQAEAQTGSSPEQDLERLHPAIWIGSLLDYNNGVLHGDWTDAGREDSDIWADVQRILATSPTAKETGEPAEEWGIFDYEDFGDWKPGEYEDLGVVAAVARGIAVHGPAFAAWADLHDADPNVLASFEDCFLGDYESPAQWAEELFEESGGRAELERATASALGSLAGYVTFDAALFANAAWLSGDVYFCTRNDGRVWIFRTNP
;
A
#
# COMPACT_ATOMS: atom_id res chain seq x y z
N MET A 1 9.31 49.29 -12.09
CA MET A 1 10.07 49.32 -10.84
C MET A 1 10.31 47.87 -10.46
N SER A 2 11.55 47.40 -10.70
CA SER A 2 12.00 46.04 -10.45
C SER A 2 12.66 46.04 -9.07
N GLU A 3 12.23 45.17 -8.17
CA GLU A 3 12.96 44.92 -6.93
C GLU A 3 13.57 43.53 -6.99
N THR A 4 14.88 43.52 -6.93
CA THR A 4 15.80 42.38 -6.96
C THR A 4 16.07 41.95 -5.51
N PHE A 5 15.88 40.67 -5.17
CA PHE A 5 16.30 40.09 -3.89
C PHE A 5 17.68 39.43 -4.05
N PRO A 6 18.63 39.64 -3.10
CA PRO A 6 19.95 39.05 -3.16
C PRO A 6 20.00 37.64 -2.61
N GLY A 7 20.68 36.77 -3.34
CA GLY A 7 21.02 35.41 -2.92
C GLY A 7 22.09 35.41 -1.83
N GLY A 8 21.89 34.55 -0.81
CA GLY A 8 22.87 34.22 0.19
C GLY A 8 23.28 32.77 0.07
N GLU A 9 24.50 32.51 -0.42
CA GLU A 9 25.14 31.21 -0.36
C GLU A 9 25.59 30.90 1.08
N MET A 10 25.14 29.80 1.65
CA MET A 10 25.76 29.20 2.84
C MET A 10 26.49 27.91 2.47
N LYS A 11 27.81 27.94 2.68
CA LYS A 11 28.71 26.78 2.61
C LYS A 11 28.57 25.96 3.90
N PRO A 12 28.59 24.62 3.86
CA PRO A 12 28.75 23.81 5.07
C PRO A 12 30.23 23.61 5.39
N GLU A 13 30.62 23.96 6.60
CA GLU A 13 31.95 23.64 7.18
C GLU A 13 32.02 22.14 7.53
N ALA A 14 33.14 21.55 7.12
CA ALA A 14 33.51 20.20 7.46
C ALA A 14 34.10 20.14 8.89
N LEU A 15 33.51 19.33 9.76
CA LEU A 15 34.12 18.92 11.03
C LEU A 15 34.74 17.54 10.87
N ALA A 16 36.05 17.51 10.88
CA ALA A 16 36.86 16.30 10.98
C ALA A 16 36.82 15.75 12.41
N PHE A 17 36.55 14.47 12.57
CA PHE A 17 36.79 13.74 13.80
C PHE A 17 37.78 12.60 13.56
N SER A 18 38.86 12.66 14.32
CA SER A 18 40.02 11.76 14.37
C SER A 18 39.65 10.39 14.95
N GLY A 19 40.31 9.34 14.45
CA GLY A 19 40.10 7.94 14.76
C GLY A 19 40.43 7.49 16.18
N ASN A 20 39.89 6.31 16.50
CA ASN A 20 40.60 5.38 17.38
C ASN A 20 40.32 3.94 16.94
N GLU A 21 41.37 3.18 16.68
CA GLU A 21 41.36 1.75 16.37
C GLU A 21 41.25 0.96 17.67
N ALA A 22 40.31 0.00 17.71
CA ALA A 22 40.46 -1.21 18.53
C ALA A 22 39.62 -2.33 17.94
N GLY A 23 40.30 -3.41 17.55
CA GLY A 23 39.68 -4.56 16.90
C GLY A 23 38.85 -5.43 17.82
N ALA A 24 37.88 -6.12 17.22
CA ALA A 24 37.38 -7.45 17.65
C ALA A 24 36.56 -8.08 16.52
N GLN A 25 37.00 -9.18 16.06
CA GLN A 25 36.36 -10.41 15.60
C GLN A 25 35.02 -10.30 14.80
N ALA A 26 35.14 -10.67 13.52
CA ALA A 26 34.04 -10.91 12.60
C ALA A 26 33.28 -12.16 13.02
N GLU A 27 32.04 -12.01 13.43
CA GLU A 27 31.05 -13.07 13.30
C GLU A 27 30.28 -12.87 11.98
N ALA A 28 30.29 -13.93 11.18
CA ALA A 28 29.63 -13.99 9.89
C ALA A 28 28.10 -13.87 10.08
N GLN A 29 27.58 -12.67 9.88
CA GLN A 29 26.14 -12.51 9.65
C GLN A 29 25.87 -12.81 8.18
N THR A 30 25.16 -13.93 7.96
CA THR A 30 24.55 -14.28 6.69
C THR A 30 23.71 -13.11 6.21
N GLY A 31 24.18 -12.45 5.15
CA GLY A 31 23.46 -11.35 4.51
C GLY A 31 22.14 -11.87 3.94
N SER A 32 21.03 -11.44 4.51
CA SER A 32 19.75 -11.43 3.85
C SER A 32 19.84 -10.43 2.69
N SER A 33 19.40 -10.86 1.50
CA SER A 33 19.36 -10.04 0.32
C SER A 33 18.46 -8.81 0.55
N PRO A 34 18.77 -7.62 -0.04
CA PRO A 34 17.98 -6.39 0.14
C PRO A 34 16.51 -6.48 -0.34
N GLU A 35 16.10 -7.58 -0.95
CA GLU A 35 14.74 -7.85 -1.42
C GLU A 35 13.83 -8.49 -0.35
N GLN A 36 14.30 -8.72 0.88
CA GLN A 36 13.54 -9.42 1.93
C GLN A 36 13.11 -8.56 3.12
N ASP A 37 13.44 -7.29 3.13
CA ASP A 37 12.88 -6.28 4.04
C ASP A 37 11.76 -5.47 3.37
N LEU A 38 10.83 -6.13 2.70
CA LEU A 38 9.45 -5.67 2.71
C LEU A 38 9.03 -5.78 4.18
N GLU A 39 9.08 -4.67 4.91
CA GLU A 39 8.52 -4.59 6.25
C GLU A 39 7.17 -5.28 6.19
N ARG A 40 7.08 -6.44 6.86
CA ARG A 40 5.81 -7.15 6.95
C ARG A 40 4.89 -6.21 7.70
N LEU A 41 3.96 -5.61 6.99
CA LEU A 41 2.92 -4.80 7.59
C LEU A 41 2.14 -5.69 8.57
N HIS A 42 1.91 -5.17 9.76
CA HIS A 42 1.14 -5.82 10.81
C HIS A 42 -0.07 -4.95 11.16
N PRO A 43 -1.11 -4.95 10.32
CA PRO A 43 -2.25 -4.09 10.52
C PRO A 43 -2.85 -4.26 11.91
N ALA A 44 -2.99 -3.16 12.63
CA ALA A 44 -3.58 -3.11 13.95
C ALA A 44 -4.60 -1.96 14.04
N ILE A 45 -5.63 -2.15 14.88
CA ILE A 45 -6.64 -1.15 15.18
C ILE A 45 -6.69 -0.85 16.65
N TRP A 46 -6.90 0.42 17.02
CA TRP A 46 -7.18 0.81 18.39
C TRP A 46 -8.69 0.87 18.60
N ILE A 47 -9.21 -0.04 19.41
CA ILE A 47 -10.63 -0.15 19.72
C ILE A 47 -10.90 0.57 21.04
N GLY A 48 -11.84 1.53 21.05
CA GLY A 48 -12.22 2.30 22.21
C GLY A 48 -13.68 2.15 22.59
N SER A 49 -13.97 2.30 23.90
CA SER A 49 -15.31 2.37 24.44
C SER A 49 -15.89 3.77 24.24
N LEU A 50 -17.02 3.90 23.58
CA LEU A 50 -17.71 5.18 23.36
C LEU A 50 -18.28 5.76 24.66
N LEU A 51 -18.74 4.93 25.59
CA LEU A 51 -19.18 5.40 26.91
C LEU A 51 -18.05 6.13 27.64
N ASP A 52 -16.87 5.54 27.66
CA ASP A 52 -15.72 6.13 28.33
C ASP A 52 -15.25 7.40 27.63
N TYR A 53 -15.15 7.36 26.29
CA TYR A 53 -14.74 8.50 25.47
C TYR A 53 -15.66 9.72 25.70
N ASN A 54 -16.98 9.52 25.69
CA ASN A 54 -17.98 10.57 25.93
C ASN A 54 -17.92 11.15 27.35
N ASN A 55 -17.35 10.41 28.31
CA ASN A 55 -17.09 10.86 29.67
C ASN A 55 -15.65 11.38 29.88
N GLY A 56 -14.89 11.59 28.81
CA GLY A 56 -13.53 12.14 28.84
C GLY A 56 -12.46 11.14 29.30
N VAL A 57 -12.75 9.86 29.25
CA VAL A 57 -11.82 8.77 29.60
C VAL A 57 -11.41 8.04 28.35
N LEU A 58 -10.11 8.03 28.03
CA LEU A 58 -9.59 7.22 26.94
C LEU A 58 -9.40 5.78 27.44
N HIS A 59 -10.36 4.91 27.12
CA HIS A 59 -10.36 3.49 27.47
C HIS A 59 -10.51 2.63 26.24
N GLY A 60 -9.49 1.83 25.95
CA GLY A 60 -9.40 0.98 24.77
C GLY A 60 -8.07 0.23 24.74
N ASP A 61 -7.83 -0.48 23.66
CA ASP A 61 -6.61 -1.26 23.49
C ASP A 61 -6.29 -1.45 22.00
N TRP A 62 -5.01 -1.66 21.68
CA TRP A 62 -4.57 -2.09 20.35
C TRP A 62 -4.90 -3.56 20.15
N THR A 63 -5.42 -3.87 18.96
CA THR A 63 -5.83 -5.20 18.55
C THR A 63 -5.19 -5.52 17.21
N ASP A 64 -4.51 -6.66 17.11
CA ASP A 64 -4.02 -7.19 15.85
C ASP A 64 -5.21 -7.52 14.93
N ALA A 65 -5.29 -6.80 13.81
CA ALA A 65 -6.39 -6.92 12.87
C ALA A 65 -6.27 -8.13 11.92
N GLY A 66 -5.09 -8.76 11.84
CA GLY A 66 -4.86 -9.94 10.98
C GLY A 66 -5.45 -11.25 11.53
N ARG A 67 -6.04 -11.22 12.74
CA ARG A 67 -6.68 -12.38 13.36
C ARG A 67 -8.08 -12.66 12.79
N GLU A 68 -8.70 -13.74 13.25
CA GLU A 68 -10.10 -13.99 12.92
C GLU A 68 -11.01 -12.92 13.57
N ASP A 69 -12.07 -12.57 12.88
CA ASP A 69 -13.03 -11.55 13.34
C ASP A 69 -13.64 -11.87 14.73
N SER A 70 -13.85 -13.15 15.00
CA SER A 70 -14.32 -13.63 16.32
C SER A 70 -13.34 -13.30 17.47
N ASP A 71 -12.03 -13.34 17.20
CA ASP A 71 -11.01 -13.01 18.19
C ASP A 71 -10.94 -11.49 18.43
N ILE A 72 -11.12 -10.69 17.34
CA ILE A 72 -11.22 -9.25 17.46
C ILE A 72 -12.49 -8.86 18.25
N TRP A 73 -13.61 -9.53 17.98
CA TRP A 73 -14.83 -9.36 18.77
C TRP A 73 -14.65 -9.71 20.26
N ALA A 74 -13.86 -10.72 20.59
CA ALA A 74 -13.55 -11.04 21.98
C ALA A 74 -12.77 -9.91 22.67
N ASP A 75 -11.88 -9.22 21.97
CA ASP A 75 -11.19 -8.04 22.48
C ASP A 75 -12.17 -6.86 22.70
N VAL A 76 -13.08 -6.60 21.76
CA VAL A 76 -14.15 -5.61 21.94
C VAL A 76 -14.92 -5.88 23.22
N GLN A 77 -15.38 -7.11 23.42
CA GLN A 77 -16.14 -7.49 24.63
C GLN A 77 -15.29 -7.31 25.91
N ARG A 78 -14.02 -7.64 25.88
CA ARG A 78 -13.09 -7.46 27.00
C ARG A 78 -12.93 -5.97 27.34
N ILE A 79 -12.76 -5.10 26.33
CA ILE A 79 -12.62 -3.66 26.49
C ILE A 79 -13.88 -3.09 27.15
N LEU A 80 -15.06 -3.39 26.62
CA LEU A 80 -16.34 -2.91 27.14
C LEU A 80 -16.59 -3.40 28.58
N ALA A 81 -16.31 -4.68 28.86
CA ALA A 81 -16.47 -5.26 30.21
C ALA A 81 -15.55 -4.65 31.27
N THR A 82 -14.44 -4.04 30.83
CA THR A 82 -13.47 -3.41 31.74
C THR A 82 -13.63 -1.91 31.88
N SER A 83 -14.65 -1.30 31.24
CA SER A 83 -14.93 0.14 31.28
C SER A 83 -14.87 0.72 32.66
N PRO A 84 -14.03 1.73 32.91
CA PRO A 84 -14.00 2.45 34.22
C PRO A 84 -15.26 3.27 34.44
N THR A 85 -15.80 3.93 33.38
CA THR A 85 -17.03 4.72 33.48
C THR A 85 -18.23 3.85 33.87
N ALA A 86 -18.37 2.67 33.25
CA ALA A 86 -19.41 1.72 33.56
C ALA A 86 -19.34 1.26 35.03
N LYS A 87 -18.15 1.05 35.57
CA LYS A 87 -17.92 0.69 36.98
C LYS A 87 -18.29 1.82 37.93
N GLU A 88 -18.03 3.07 37.57
CA GLU A 88 -18.30 4.24 38.40
C GLU A 88 -19.78 4.63 38.35
N THR A 89 -20.40 4.66 37.19
CA THR A 89 -21.77 5.16 37.01
C THR A 89 -22.84 4.08 37.12
N GLY A 90 -22.48 2.81 36.88
CA GLY A 90 -23.42 1.70 36.76
C GLY A 90 -24.12 1.63 35.41
N GLU A 91 -23.77 2.51 34.46
CA GLU A 91 -24.25 2.48 33.10
C GLU A 91 -23.42 1.46 32.26
N PRO A 92 -24.05 0.53 31.53
CA PRO A 92 -23.30 -0.46 30.77
C PRO A 92 -22.58 0.17 29.56
N ALA A 93 -21.33 -0.21 29.34
CA ALA A 93 -20.63 0.11 28.11
C ALA A 93 -21.03 -0.92 27.04
N GLU A 94 -21.71 -0.48 26.00
CA GLU A 94 -22.24 -1.34 24.92
C GLU A 94 -21.74 -0.92 23.54
N GLU A 95 -21.28 0.31 23.39
CA GLU A 95 -20.84 0.90 22.12
C GLU A 95 -19.33 1.06 22.08
N TRP A 96 -18.77 0.81 20.90
CA TRP A 96 -17.34 0.88 20.63
C TRP A 96 -17.08 1.51 19.26
N GLY A 97 -15.84 1.90 19.01
CA GLY A 97 -15.39 2.38 17.71
C GLY A 97 -13.91 2.09 17.48
N ILE A 98 -13.48 2.17 16.23
CA ILE A 98 -12.07 2.18 15.82
C ILE A 98 -11.62 3.64 15.85
N PHE A 99 -10.73 4.00 16.77
CA PHE A 99 -10.30 5.38 16.94
C PHE A 99 -8.93 5.67 16.34
N ASP A 100 -8.15 4.60 16.08
CA ASP A 100 -6.86 4.69 15.42
C ASP A 100 -6.52 3.36 14.74
N TYR A 101 -5.56 3.40 13.79
CA TYR A 101 -5.12 2.21 13.07
C TYR A 101 -3.68 2.40 12.58
N GLU A 102 -2.97 1.28 12.40
CA GLU A 102 -1.60 1.21 11.91
C GLU A 102 -1.47 0.16 10.80
N ASP A 103 -0.54 0.38 9.88
CA ASP A 103 -0.09 -0.55 8.83
C ASP A 103 -1.15 -0.98 7.80
N PHE A 104 -2.21 -0.20 7.61
CA PHE A 104 -3.23 -0.47 6.58
C PHE A 104 -2.90 0.13 5.20
N GLY A 105 -1.73 0.77 5.01
CA GLY A 105 -1.31 1.34 3.74
C GLY A 105 -2.26 2.44 3.25
N ASP A 106 -2.76 2.31 2.02
CA ASP A 106 -3.65 3.31 1.41
C ASP A 106 -5.09 3.18 1.91
N TRP A 107 -5.54 1.98 2.30
CA TRP A 107 -6.88 1.78 2.84
C TRP A 107 -6.99 2.27 4.29
N LYS A 108 -8.14 2.87 4.62
CA LYS A 108 -8.39 3.49 5.93
C LYS A 108 -9.69 2.97 6.51
N PRO A 109 -9.64 2.12 7.56
CA PRO A 109 -10.85 1.68 8.23
C PRO A 109 -11.62 2.86 8.81
N GLY A 110 -12.94 2.86 8.63
CA GLY A 110 -13.84 3.83 9.27
C GLY A 110 -14.02 3.54 10.76
N GLU A 111 -14.51 4.54 11.51
CA GLU A 111 -14.77 4.41 12.96
C GLU A 111 -15.69 3.23 13.29
N TYR A 112 -16.64 2.93 12.41
CA TYR A 112 -17.65 1.87 12.56
C TYR A 112 -17.54 0.80 11.48
N GLU A 113 -16.31 0.57 10.98
CA GLU A 113 -16.07 -0.44 9.96
C GLU A 113 -16.42 -1.84 10.44
N ASP A 114 -16.91 -2.67 9.55
CA ASP A 114 -17.17 -4.09 9.85
C ASP A 114 -15.87 -4.83 10.15
N LEU A 115 -15.79 -5.47 11.31
CA LEU A 115 -14.57 -6.17 11.75
C LEU A 115 -14.18 -7.32 10.83
N GLY A 116 -15.13 -7.94 10.15
CA GLY A 116 -14.84 -8.97 9.16
C GLY A 116 -14.15 -8.38 7.93
N VAL A 117 -14.55 -7.17 7.50
CA VAL A 117 -13.88 -6.42 6.42
C VAL A 117 -12.48 -6.00 6.86
N VAL A 118 -12.34 -5.42 8.05
CA VAL A 118 -11.04 -5.03 8.63
C VAL A 118 -10.09 -6.23 8.66
N ALA A 119 -10.55 -7.36 9.18
CA ALA A 119 -9.76 -8.59 9.27
C ALA A 119 -9.39 -9.15 7.89
N ALA A 120 -10.30 -9.10 6.92
CA ALA A 120 -10.03 -9.55 5.55
C ALA A 120 -8.95 -8.70 4.87
N VAL A 121 -9.04 -7.37 5.00
CA VAL A 121 -8.03 -6.45 4.45
C VAL A 121 -6.69 -6.65 5.15
N ALA A 122 -6.67 -6.74 6.48
CA ALA A 122 -5.44 -6.94 7.25
C ALA A 122 -4.72 -8.24 6.85
N ARG A 123 -5.45 -9.35 6.71
CA ARG A 123 -4.89 -10.64 6.25
C ARG A 123 -4.37 -10.55 4.80
N GLY A 124 -5.10 -9.87 3.93
CA GLY A 124 -4.66 -9.65 2.55
C GLY A 124 -3.36 -8.84 2.48
N ILE A 125 -3.24 -7.79 3.29
CA ILE A 125 -2.00 -7.00 3.41
C ILE A 125 -0.85 -7.85 3.95
N ALA A 126 -1.09 -8.69 4.95
CA ALA A 126 -0.05 -9.57 5.50
C ALA A 126 0.49 -10.58 4.48
N VAL A 127 -0.32 -11.00 3.50
CA VAL A 127 0.04 -11.95 2.43
C VAL A 127 0.64 -11.24 1.21
N HIS A 128 0.00 -10.17 0.74
CA HIS A 128 0.29 -9.53 -0.55
C HIS A 128 0.96 -8.16 -0.41
N GLY A 129 1.16 -7.69 0.83
CA GLY A 129 1.79 -6.40 1.10
C GLY A 129 0.91 -5.19 0.74
N PRO A 130 1.56 -4.01 0.57
CA PRO A 130 0.84 -2.75 0.38
C PRO A 130 0.05 -2.67 -0.94
N ALA A 131 0.33 -3.52 -1.93
CA ALA A 131 -0.48 -3.59 -3.14
C ALA A 131 -1.93 -4.03 -2.85
N PHE A 132 -2.13 -4.91 -1.85
CA PHE A 132 -3.48 -5.31 -1.44
C PHE A 132 -4.23 -4.17 -0.76
N ALA A 133 -3.54 -3.33 0.01
CA ALA A 133 -4.14 -2.13 0.60
C ALA A 133 -4.65 -1.16 -0.48
N ALA A 134 -3.85 -0.94 -1.54
CA ALA A 134 -4.27 -0.12 -2.68
C ALA A 134 -5.47 -0.72 -3.43
N TRP A 135 -5.52 -2.07 -3.55
CA TRP A 135 -6.66 -2.77 -4.12
C TRP A 135 -7.92 -2.62 -3.28
N ALA A 136 -7.79 -2.72 -1.95
CA ALA A 136 -8.89 -2.53 -1.02
C ALA A 136 -9.43 -1.09 -1.05
N ASP A 137 -8.55 -0.08 -1.08
CA ASP A 137 -8.94 1.33 -1.21
C ASP A 137 -9.66 1.59 -2.54
N LEU A 138 -9.15 1.06 -3.65
CA LEU A 138 -9.73 1.22 -4.99
C LEU A 138 -11.18 0.70 -5.09
N HIS A 139 -11.54 -0.29 -4.28
CA HIS A 139 -12.83 -0.99 -4.33
C HIS A 139 -13.66 -0.86 -3.05
N ASP A 140 -13.40 0.17 -2.22
CA ASP A 140 -14.11 0.38 -0.94
C ASP A 140 -14.15 -0.90 -0.09
N ALA A 141 -13.10 -1.70 -0.15
CA ALA A 141 -12.93 -2.99 0.53
C ALA A 141 -14.11 -3.97 0.34
N ASP A 142 -14.79 -3.96 -0.82
CA ASP A 142 -15.87 -4.91 -1.12
C ASP A 142 -15.36 -6.36 -1.01
N PRO A 143 -15.88 -7.18 -0.07
CA PRO A 143 -15.42 -8.54 0.15
C PRO A 143 -15.47 -9.44 -1.10
N ASN A 144 -16.41 -9.19 -2.01
CA ASN A 144 -16.53 -9.95 -3.26
C ASN A 144 -15.38 -9.63 -4.23
N VAL A 145 -14.85 -8.40 -4.17
CA VAL A 145 -13.77 -7.94 -5.03
C VAL A 145 -12.40 -8.23 -4.41
N LEU A 146 -12.28 -8.16 -3.09
CA LEU A 146 -11.01 -8.46 -2.41
C LEU A 146 -10.47 -9.85 -2.78
N ALA A 147 -11.35 -10.83 -2.93
CA ALA A 147 -10.98 -12.21 -3.26
C ALA A 147 -10.37 -12.37 -4.67
N SER A 148 -10.58 -11.40 -5.58
CA SER A 148 -10.07 -11.44 -6.96
C SER A 148 -8.70 -10.75 -7.12
N PHE A 149 -8.05 -10.35 -6.03
CA PHE A 149 -6.77 -9.64 -6.07
C PHE A 149 -5.72 -10.38 -6.93
N GLU A 150 -5.49 -11.67 -6.68
CA GLU A 150 -4.48 -12.45 -7.40
C GLU A 150 -4.76 -12.55 -8.91
N ASP A 151 -6.03 -12.60 -9.29
CA ASP A 151 -6.44 -12.64 -10.69
C ASP A 151 -6.33 -11.28 -11.38
N CYS A 152 -6.40 -10.19 -10.61
CA CYS A 152 -6.40 -8.82 -11.12
C CYS A 152 -5.04 -8.13 -11.01
N PHE A 153 -4.17 -8.53 -10.08
CA PHE A 153 -2.86 -7.90 -9.88
C PHE A 153 -1.89 -8.27 -11.01
N LEU A 154 -1.51 -7.28 -11.83
CA LEU A 154 -0.60 -7.46 -12.96
C LEU A 154 0.86 -7.25 -12.59
N GLY A 155 1.14 -6.55 -11.47
CA GLY A 155 2.51 -6.38 -10.99
C GLY A 155 2.84 -4.97 -10.50
N ASP A 156 4.12 -4.81 -10.19
CA ASP A 156 4.76 -3.57 -9.72
C ASP A 156 5.78 -3.12 -10.76
N TYR A 157 5.59 -1.92 -11.32
CA TYR A 157 6.38 -1.39 -12.43
C TYR A 157 6.92 0.00 -12.10
N GLU A 158 8.01 0.41 -12.77
CA GLU A 158 8.53 1.77 -12.65
C GLU A 158 7.57 2.82 -13.24
N SER A 159 6.79 2.41 -14.24
CA SER A 159 5.80 3.27 -14.88
C SER A 159 4.75 2.46 -15.67
N PRO A 160 3.59 3.03 -15.99
CA PRO A 160 2.63 2.43 -16.90
C PRO A 160 3.21 2.11 -18.28
N ALA A 161 4.15 2.93 -18.75
CA ALA A 161 4.81 2.69 -20.05
C ALA A 161 5.74 1.47 -20.01
N GLN A 162 6.45 1.23 -18.90
CA GLN A 162 7.25 0.02 -18.74
C GLN A 162 6.37 -1.24 -18.80
N TRP A 163 5.26 -1.27 -18.07
CA TRP A 163 4.31 -2.37 -18.17
C TRP A 163 3.85 -2.63 -19.61
N ALA A 164 3.49 -1.58 -20.32
CA ALA A 164 3.03 -1.70 -21.70
C ALA A 164 4.11 -2.23 -22.64
N GLU A 165 5.38 -1.82 -22.45
CA GLU A 165 6.53 -2.32 -23.22
C GLU A 165 6.78 -3.80 -22.92
N GLU A 166 6.76 -4.22 -21.65
CA GLU A 166 6.94 -5.63 -21.28
C GLU A 166 5.81 -6.49 -21.85
N LEU A 167 4.55 -6.05 -21.72
CA LEU A 167 3.40 -6.73 -22.31
C LEU A 167 3.55 -6.90 -23.85
N PHE A 168 4.01 -5.86 -24.53
CA PHE A 168 4.24 -5.89 -25.98
C PHE A 168 5.35 -6.87 -26.35
N GLU A 169 6.46 -6.90 -25.61
CA GLU A 169 7.55 -7.84 -25.83
C GLU A 169 7.12 -9.29 -25.58
N GLU A 170 6.48 -9.55 -24.44
CA GLU A 170 6.03 -10.89 -24.04
C GLU A 170 4.99 -11.48 -25.01
N SER A 171 4.14 -10.63 -25.58
CA SER A 171 3.19 -11.05 -26.61
C SER A 171 3.82 -11.36 -27.97
N GLY A 172 5.14 -11.12 -28.13
CA GLY A 172 5.83 -11.22 -29.41
C GLY A 172 5.52 -10.06 -30.37
N GLY A 173 4.94 -8.98 -29.84
CA GLY A 173 4.46 -7.83 -30.60
C GLY A 173 5.56 -7.17 -31.43
N ARG A 174 6.81 -7.13 -30.93
CA ARG A 174 7.94 -6.55 -31.68
C ARG A 174 8.21 -7.30 -33.00
N ALA A 175 8.33 -8.61 -32.92
CA ALA A 175 8.59 -9.43 -34.13
C ALA A 175 7.42 -9.35 -35.14
N GLU A 176 6.20 -9.29 -34.63
CA GLU A 176 4.99 -9.13 -35.45
C GLU A 176 4.93 -7.76 -36.10
N LEU A 177 5.23 -6.69 -35.36
CA LEU A 177 5.29 -5.32 -35.89
C LEU A 177 6.34 -5.19 -37.00
N GLU A 178 7.56 -5.70 -36.77
CA GLU A 178 8.64 -5.68 -37.75
C GLU A 178 8.25 -6.43 -39.03
N ARG A 179 7.66 -7.61 -38.92
CA ARG A 179 7.20 -8.39 -40.04
C ARG A 179 6.10 -7.68 -40.84
N ALA A 180 5.11 -7.14 -40.18
CA ALA A 180 3.98 -6.46 -40.78
C ALA A 180 4.42 -5.16 -41.50
N THR A 181 5.25 -4.37 -40.83
CA THR A 181 5.73 -3.09 -41.34
C THR A 181 6.71 -3.28 -42.53
N ALA A 182 7.62 -4.24 -42.47
CA ALA A 182 8.54 -4.55 -43.56
C ALA A 182 7.78 -4.91 -44.83
N SER A 183 6.72 -5.70 -44.71
CA SER A 183 5.88 -6.08 -45.88
C SER A 183 5.07 -4.91 -46.45
N ALA A 184 4.55 -4.02 -45.57
CA ALA A 184 3.64 -2.95 -45.98
C ALA A 184 4.36 -1.65 -46.40
N LEU A 185 5.46 -1.31 -45.73
CA LEU A 185 6.07 0.02 -45.78
C LEU A 185 7.50 0.03 -46.39
N GLY A 186 8.13 -1.13 -46.56
CA GLY A 186 9.47 -1.22 -47.11
C GLY A 186 10.48 -0.39 -46.31
N SER A 187 11.14 0.59 -46.96
CA SER A 187 12.15 1.44 -46.32
C SER A 187 11.62 2.34 -45.20
N LEU A 188 10.32 2.53 -45.08
CA LEU A 188 9.70 3.30 -43.99
C LEU A 188 9.41 2.46 -42.75
N ALA A 189 9.58 1.14 -42.82
CA ALA A 189 9.31 0.23 -41.70
C ALA A 189 10.07 0.61 -40.42
N GLY A 190 11.33 1.04 -40.54
CA GLY A 190 12.15 1.43 -39.38
C GLY A 190 11.71 2.70 -38.65
N TYR A 191 10.72 3.42 -39.14
CA TYR A 191 10.13 4.60 -38.53
C TYR A 191 8.81 4.29 -37.77
N VAL A 192 8.35 3.04 -37.83
CA VAL A 192 7.15 2.61 -37.11
C VAL A 192 7.57 1.96 -35.79
N THR A 193 7.09 2.51 -34.68
CA THR A 193 7.40 2.01 -33.34
C THR A 193 6.11 1.83 -32.53
N PHE A 194 6.14 0.94 -31.56
CA PHE A 194 5.10 0.86 -30.54
C PHE A 194 5.26 2.04 -29.57
N ASP A 195 4.19 2.76 -29.32
CA ASP A 195 4.15 3.82 -28.32
C ASP A 195 3.52 3.26 -27.03
N ALA A 196 4.38 2.80 -26.12
CA ALA A 196 3.99 2.18 -24.88
C ALA A 196 3.22 3.14 -23.95
N ALA A 197 3.60 4.42 -23.94
CA ALA A 197 2.91 5.41 -23.12
C ALA A 197 1.49 5.70 -23.63
N LEU A 198 1.34 5.79 -24.95
CA LEU A 198 0.02 5.96 -25.56
C LEU A 198 -0.86 4.73 -25.34
N PHE A 199 -0.30 3.52 -25.44
CA PHE A 199 -1.04 2.28 -25.18
C PHE A 199 -1.50 2.20 -23.72
N ALA A 200 -0.60 2.43 -22.76
CA ALA A 200 -0.94 2.42 -21.34
C ALA A 200 -2.05 3.43 -21.01
N ASN A 201 -1.94 4.64 -21.55
CA ASN A 201 -2.98 5.65 -21.38
C ASN A 201 -4.33 5.24 -22.00
N ALA A 202 -4.30 4.61 -23.17
CA ALA A 202 -5.52 4.10 -23.80
C ALA A 202 -6.18 2.98 -22.98
N ALA A 203 -5.40 2.03 -22.45
CA ALA A 203 -5.87 0.95 -21.60
C ALA A 203 -6.50 1.47 -20.29
N TRP A 204 -5.92 2.52 -19.70
CA TRP A 204 -6.52 3.19 -18.54
C TRP A 204 -7.83 3.92 -18.89
N LEU A 205 -7.84 4.67 -20.00
CA LEU A 205 -9.03 5.41 -20.43
C LEU A 205 -10.18 4.50 -20.88
N SER A 206 -9.88 3.31 -21.40
CA SER A 206 -10.91 2.30 -21.73
C SER A 206 -11.47 1.59 -20.49
N GLY A 207 -10.80 1.72 -19.34
CA GLY A 207 -11.17 1.04 -18.11
C GLY A 207 -10.73 -0.43 -18.06
N ASP A 208 -9.74 -0.82 -18.86
CA ASP A 208 -9.19 -2.18 -18.84
C ASP A 208 -8.25 -2.41 -17.64
N VAL A 209 -7.58 -1.33 -17.20
CA VAL A 209 -6.62 -1.36 -16.09
C VAL A 209 -6.75 -0.14 -15.17
N TYR A 210 -6.32 -0.33 -13.92
CA TYR A 210 -6.07 0.73 -12.94
C TYR A 210 -4.57 0.87 -12.66
N PHE A 211 -4.11 2.11 -12.45
CA PHE A 211 -2.77 2.44 -12.02
C PHE A 211 -2.82 3.08 -10.64
N CYS A 212 -2.27 2.41 -9.64
CA CYS A 212 -2.13 2.94 -8.29
C CYS A 212 -0.69 3.40 -8.08
N THR A 213 -0.47 4.72 -7.98
CA THR A 213 0.87 5.30 -7.83
C THR A 213 1.34 5.17 -6.40
N ARG A 214 2.53 4.63 -6.22
CA ARG A 214 3.22 4.48 -4.94
C ARG A 214 3.94 5.78 -4.54
N ASN A 215 4.26 5.90 -3.25
CA ASN A 215 5.01 7.05 -2.72
C ASN A 215 6.44 7.18 -3.28
N ASP A 216 7.03 6.09 -3.78
CA ASP A 216 8.35 6.06 -4.43
C ASP A 216 8.30 6.36 -5.94
N GLY A 217 7.11 6.63 -6.49
CA GLY A 217 6.88 6.94 -7.89
C GLY A 217 6.66 5.72 -8.79
N ARG A 218 6.82 4.51 -8.28
CA ARG A 218 6.44 3.27 -8.98
C ARG A 218 4.91 3.14 -9.04
N VAL A 219 4.42 2.15 -9.76
CA VAL A 219 2.97 1.92 -9.91
C VAL A 219 2.63 0.45 -9.74
N TRP A 220 1.58 0.17 -8.99
CA TRP A 220 0.86 -1.10 -9.07
C TRP A 220 -0.17 -1.03 -10.18
N ILE A 221 -0.27 -2.11 -10.94
CA ILE A 221 -1.21 -2.21 -12.05
C ILE A 221 -2.18 -3.35 -11.78
N PHE A 222 -3.46 -3.04 -11.92
CA PHE A 222 -4.54 -3.99 -11.72
C PHE A 222 -5.41 -4.05 -12.97
N ARG A 223 -5.84 -5.25 -13.34
CA ARG A 223 -6.89 -5.49 -14.33
C ARG A 223 -8.25 -5.17 -13.69
N THR A 224 -9.16 -4.59 -14.47
CA THR A 224 -10.50 -4.22 -13.98
C THR A 224 -11.39 -5.44 -13.76
N ASN A 225 -11.23 -6.48 -14.59
CA ASN A 225 -12.01 -7.72 -14.53
C ASN A 225 -11.05 -8.91 -14.51
N PRO A 226 -11.29 -9.92 -13.63
CA PRO A 226 -10.52 -11.16 -13.60
C PRO A 226 -10.68 -12.01 -14.88
#